data_e56821487629ebb232d3970df483dd5a
#
_entry.id   e56821487629ebb232d3970df483dd5a
#
_cell.length_a   1.000
_cell.length_b   1.000
_cell.length_c   1.000
_cell.angle_alpha   90.00
_cell.angle_beta   90.00
_cell.angle_gamma   90.00
#
_symmetry.space_group_name_H-M   'P 1'
#
loop_
_entity.id
_entity.type
_entity.pdbx_description
1 polymer ?
#
loop_
_entity_poly.entity_id
_entity_poly.type
_entity_poly.pdbx_seq_one_letter_code
_entity_poly.pdbx_strand_id
1 'polypeptide(L)'
;RWKVSLATQIDQNKLDRVIECEWAYLLSEIDQWSLLRGEQDMEILEHVLRCILHVGSTLEYAEDFAECTNVQNSDGGWSKMSHADKTSIWITTFVGLKLCRGNLLLSNPKIEESIQRALKYILSSQEDDGHWSDVEWSHLDTTCSVTVFLTVYQVTHDKKNDDRINKARKRGYDFIMNWQRDTGLWKDDTFHPAGIETTAHLMQYTLIPAYFMDGIEDAQKVCLEAADSMVDEQAENGSWDGENMDHTMDACRNLMLVADTFNQKEKYSSVITNGVRWLMDEKNELGWGDFKEEPSNVERTADGLGTLLKYRRVY
;
A
#
# COMPACT_ATOMS: atom_id res chain seq x y z
N ARG A 1 -10.87 3.32 -32.52
CA ARG A 1 -11.68 4.52 -32.16
C ARG A 1 -12.43 4.19 -30.88
N TRP A 2 -11.84 4.51 -29.76
CA TRP A 2 -12.48 4.43 -28.46
C TRP A 2 -13.62 5.45 -28.45
N LYS A 3 -14.84 5.00 -28.24
CA LYS A 3 -15.93 5.89 -27.86
C LYS A 3 -15.61 6.34 -26.45
N VAL A 4 -15.16 7.58 -26.30
CA VAL A 4 -15.13 8.27 -25.01
C VAL A 4 -16.60 8.41 -24.61
N SER A 5 -17.14 7.40 -23.93
CA SER A 5 -18.30 7.60 -23.09
C SER A 5 -17.84 8.61 -22.03
N LEU A 6 -18.49 9.75 -21.94
CA LEU A 6 -18.35 10.66 -20.81
C LEU A 6 -18.58 9.79 -19.57
N ALA A 7 -17.50 9.44 -18.87
CA ALA A 7 -17.58 8.69 -17.63
C ALA A 7 -18.47 9.52 -16.71
N THR A 8 -19.65 9.01 -16.42
CA THR A 8 -20.59 9.67 -15.51
C THR A 8 -19.87 9.79 -14.19
N GLN A 9 -19.62 11.01 -13.73
CA GLN A 9 -18.97 11.31 -12.47
C GLN A 9 -19.68 10.55 -11.33
N ILE A 10 -18.93 10.02 -10.37
CA ILE A 10 -19.53 9.36 -9.21
C ILE A 10 -20.27 10.40 -8.39
N ASP A 11 -21.47 10.06 -7.93
CA ASP A 11 -22.25 10.90 -7.02
C ASP A 11 -21.49 11.05 -5.70
N GLN A 12 -21.04 12.27 -5.40
CA GLN A 12 -20.27 12.59 -4.21
C GLN A 12 -21.03 12.26 -2.92
N ASN A 13 -22.34 12.47 -2.89
CA ASN A 13 -23.15 12.12 -1.71
C ASN A 13 -23.23 10.60 -1.50
N LYS A 14 -23.25 9.79 -2.59
CA LYS A 14 -23.15 8.33 -2.49
C LYS A 14 -21.78 7.93 -1.99
N LEU A 15 -20.72 8.52 -2.52
CA LEU A 15 -19.35 8.26 -2.12
C LEU A 15 -19.11 8.57 -0.63
N ASP A 16 -19.54 9.75 -0.16
CA ASP A 16 -19.36 10.15 1.24
C ASP A 16 -20.11 9.23 2.20
N ARG A 17 -21.34 8.82 1.87
CA ARG A 17 -22.11 7.84 2.67
C ARG A 17 -21.42 6.49 2.75
N VAL A 18 -20.85 5.99 1.66
CA VAL A 18 -20.10 4.74 1.67
C VAL A 18 -18.89 4.88 2.58
N ILE A 19 -18.11 5.95 2.46
CA ILE A 19 -16.93 6.21 3.31
C ILE A 19 -17.32 6.23 4.81
N GLU A 20 -18.41 6.91 5.16
CA GLU A 20 -18.89 6.97 6.55
C GLU A 20 -19.33 5.60 7.08
N CYS A 21 -20.04 4.81 6.27
CA CYS A 21 -20.47 3.45 6.65
C CYS A 21 -19.26 2.52 6.86
N GLU A 22 -18.29 2.53 5.94
CA GLU A 22 -17.11 1.66 6.03
C GLU A 22 -16.20 2.05 7.20
N TRP A 23 -16.07 3.34 7.48
CA TRP A 23 -15.36 3.79 8.67
C TRP A 23 -16.05 3.31 9.96
N ALA A 24 -17.38 3.45 10.04
CA ALA A 24 -18.15 2.95 11.17
C ALA A 24 -18.03 1.43 11.34
N TYR A 25 -18.00 0.67 10.25
CA TYR A 25 -17.74 -0.77 10.31
C TYR A 25 -16.37 -1.09 10.90
N LEU A 26 -15.29 -0.47 10.42
CA LEU A 26 -13.95 -0.70 10.98
C LEU A 26 -13.88 -0.38 12.48
N LEU A 27 -14.61 0.64 12.93
CA LEU A 27 -14.69 0.96 14.36
C LEU A 27 -15.51 -0.06 15.16
N SER A 28 -16.54 -0.67 14.56
CA SER A 28 -17.29 -1.75 15.21
C SER A 28 -16.49 -3.04 15.38
N GLU A 29 -15.50 -3.26 14.51
CA GLU A 29 -14.62 -4.44 14.50
C GLU A 29 -13.29 -4.20 15.25
N ILE A 30 -13.24 -3.24 16.17
CA ILE A 30 -12.03 -2.85 16.91
C ILE A 30 -11.34 -4.04 17.61
N ASP A 31 -12.10 -5.05 18.03
CA ASP A 31 -11.57 -6.25 18.66
C ASP A 31 -10.77 -7.14 17.70
N GLN A 32 -10.88 -6.92 16.39
CA GLN A 32 -10.16 -7.69 15.36
C GLN A 32 -8.84 -7.03 14.92
N TRP A 33 -8.60 -5.77 15.27
CA TRP A 33 -7.40 -5.08 14.79
C TRP A 33 -6.63 -4.29 15.88
N SER A 34 -7.25 -3.88 16.96
CA SER A 34 -6.54 -3.11 17.99
C SER A 34 -5.71 -4.00 18.91
N LEU A 35 -4.41 -3.73 19.00
CA LEU A 35 -3.49 -4.41 19.94
C LEU A 35 -3.88 -4.25 21.40
N LEU A 36 -4.64 -3.20 21.74
CA LEU A 36 -5.18 -2.98 23.09
C LEU A 36 -6.25 -4.04 23.46
N ARG A 37 -6.72 -4.83 22.49
CA ARG A 37 -7.71 -5.89 22.68
C ARG A 37 -7.13 -7.30 22.74
N GLY A 38 -5.84 -7.46 22.44
CA GLY A 38 -5.15 -8.74 22.49
C GLY A 38 -4.21 -8.99 21.33
N GLU A 39 -3.93 -10.26 21.07
CA GLU A 39 -3.12 -10.66 19.93
C GLU A 39 -3.84 -10.39 18.60
N GLN A 40 -3.15 -9.74 17.66
CA GLN A 40 -3.71 -9.33 16.38
C GLN A 40 -2.83 -9.73 15.22
N ASP A 41 -3.45 -9.88 14.05
CA ASP A 41 -2.76 -9.91 12.76
C ASP A 41 -2.24 -8.50 12.44
N MET A 42 -0.93 -8.37 12.31
CA MET A 42 -0.27 -7.08 12.10
C MET A 42 -0.49 -6.53 10.69
N GLU A 43 -0.87 -7.38 9.73
CA GLU A 43 -1.25 -6.97 8.39
C GLU A 43 -2.60 -6.25 8.42
N ILE A 44 -3.59 -6.82 9.07
CA ILE A 44 -4.90 -6.17 9.29
C ILE A 44 -4.71 -4.83 10.03
N LEU A 45 -3.92 -4.82 11.10
CA LEU A 45 -3.64 -3.61 11.86
C LEU A 45 -3.04 -2.50 10.97
N GLU A 46 -2.05 -2.82 10.14
CA GLU A 46 -1.41 -1.80 9.31
C GLU A 46 -2.37 -1.17 8.29
N HIS A 47 -3.30 -1.95 7.74
CA HIS A 47 -4.35 -1.43 6.84
C HIS A 47 -5.28 -0.46 7.58
N VAL A 48 -5.68 -0.77 8.81
CA VAL A 48 -6.51 0.12 9.63
C VAL A 48 -5.73 1.37 10.05
N LEU A 49 -4.46 1.24 10.47
CA LEU A 49 -3.61 2.40 10.78
C LEU A 49 -3.46 3.34 9.57
N ARG A 50 -3.43 2.81 8.36
CA ARG A 50 -3.47 3.62 7.12
C ARG A 50 -4.77 4.43 7.05
N CYS A 51 -5.92 3.82 7.32
CA CYS A 51 -7.21 4.52 7.33
C CYS A 51 -7.24 5.61 8.41
N ILE A 52 -6.77 5.32 9.63
CA ILE A 52 -6.66 6.29 10.73
C ILE A 52 -5.83 7.51 10.32
N LEU A 53 -4.69 7.29 9.66
CA LEU A 53 -3.85 8.37 9.13
C LEU A 53 -4.57 9.19 8.04
N HIS A 54 -5.36 8.55 7.18
CA HIS A 54 -6.06 9.21 6.07
C HIS A 54 -7.28 10.02 6.53
N VAL A 55 -8.02 9.55 7.55
CA VAL A 55 -9.15 10.29 8.13
C VAL A 55 -8.71 11.36 9.15
N GLY A 56 -7.43 11.38 9.53
CA GLY A 56 -6.87 12.38 10.44
C GLY A 56 -7.09 12.10 11.94
N SER A 57 -7.44 10.86 12.30
CA SER A 57 -7.73 10.46 13.70
C SER A 57 -6.50 9.96 14.48
N THR A 58 -5.28 10.23 14.03
CA THR A 58 -4.02 9.71 14.63
C THR A 58 -3.91 9.99 16.13
N LEU A 59 -4.32 11.17 16.59
CA LEU A 59 -4.26 11.52 18.02
C LEU A 59 -5.28 10.76 18.87
N GLU A 60 -6.42 10.42 18.28
CA GLU A 60 -7.47 9.63 18.94
C GLU A 60 -7.02 8.18 19.17
N TYR A 61 -6.25 7.62 18.23
CA TYR A 61 -5.72 6.25 18.27
C TYR A 61 -4.23 6.19 18.64
N ALA A 62 -3.72 7.19 19.38
CA ALA A 62 -2.31 7.29 19.74
C ALA A 62 -1.79 6.07 20.52
N GLU A 63 -2.66 5.44 21.33
CA GLU A 63 -2.33 4.25 22.10
C GLU A 63 -2.12 3.02 21.21
N ASP A 64 -2.91 2.84 20.13
CA ASP A 64 -2.72 1.74 19.18
C ASP A 64 -1.38 1.86 18.44
N PHE A 65 -0.97 3.09 18.06
CA PHE A 65 0.37 3.32 17.51
C PHE A 65 1.48 3.02 18.53
N ALA A 66 1.28 3.39 19.80
CA ALA A 66 2.26 3.14 20.83
C ALA A 66 2.37 1.65 21.17
N GLU A 67 1.26 0.90 21.13
CA GLU A 67 1.22 -0.54 21.44
C GLU A 67 2.03 -1.36 20.43
N CYS A 68 2.16 -0.92 19.18
CA CYS A 68 3.07 -1.54 18.22
C CYS A 68 4.51 -1.66 18.75
N THR A 69 4.95 -0.76 19.64
CA THR A 69 6.30 -0.81 20.22
C THR A 69 6.48 -1.98 21.20
N ASN A 70 5.40 -2.39 21.87
CA ASN A 70 5.41 -3.46 22.88
C ASN A 70 5.45 -4.86 22.26
N VAL A 71 4.97 -5.00 21.00
CA VAL A 71 4.96 -6.27 20.27
C VAL A 71 6.09 -6.38 19.25
N GLN A 72 7.03 -5.43 19.26
CA GLN A 72 8.22 -5.48 18.39
C GLN A 72 9.21 -6.54 18.87
N ASN A 73 9.67 -7.40 17.99
CA ASN A 73 10.64 -8.45 18.28
C ASN A 73 12.01 -7.90 18.70
N SER A 74 12.80 -8.76 19.35
CA SER A 74 14.14 -8.38 19.85
C SER A 74 15.12 -7.98 18.75
N ASP A 75 14.96 -8.52 17.53
CA ASP A 75 15.76 -8.17 16.34
C ASP A 75 15.41 -6.80 15.74
N GLY A 76 14.25 -6.24 16.11
CA GLY A 76 13.78 -4.93 15.69
C GLY A 76 12.66 -4.95 14.65
N GLY A 77 12.20 -6.11 14.20
CA GLY A 77 11.07 -6.21 13.30
C GLY A 77 9.76 -6.63 13.97
N TRP A 78 8.73 -6.88 13.17
CA TRP A 78 7.44 -7.38 13.60
C TRP A 78 7.08 -8.68 12.87
N SER A 79 6.36 -9.55 13.53
CA SER A 79 5.80 -10.78 12.97
C SER A 79 4.41 -10.52 12.42
N LYS A 80 3.89 -11.43 11.59
CA LYS A 80 2.50 -11.37 11.10
C LYS A 80 1.51 -11.39 12.28
N MET A 81 1.63 -12.36 13.17
CA MET A 81 0.89 -12.34 14.44
C MET A 81 1.69 -11.60 15.51
N SER A 82 1.08 -10.67 16.24
CA SER A 82 1.72 -9.70 17.15
C SER A 82 2.48 -10.35 18.25
N HIS A 83 2.52 -11.46 18.66
CA HIS A 83 3.36 -12.11 19.68
C HIS A 83 4.17 -13.30 19.17
N ALA A 84 4.24 -13.47 17.84
CA ALA A 84 5.03 -14.53 17.24
C ALA A 84 6.52 -14.18 17.21
N ASP A 85 7.38 -15.20 17.27
CA ASP A 85 8.83 -15.01 17.31
C ASP A 85 9.48 -14.77 15.93
N LYS A 86 8.75 -15.07 14.85
CA LYS A 86 9.30 -15.03 13.50
C LYS A 86 9.02 -13.68 12.84
N THR A 87 10.04 -12.87 12.73
CA THR A 87 9.96 -11.57 12.09
C THR A 87 9.72 -11.70 10.58
N SER A 88 8.78 -10.90 10.06
CA SER A 88 8.52 -10.67 8.66
C SER A 88 9.08 -9.32 8.23
N ILE A 89 9.80 -9.29 7.11
CA ILE A 89 10.29 -8.04 6.52
C ILE A 89 9.12 -7.22 5.97
N TRP A 90 8.17 -7.87 5.31
CA TRP A 90 6.96 -7.25 4.79
C TRP A 90 6.18 -6.50 5.89
N ILE A 91 5.81 -7.21 6.95
CA ILE A 91 5.10 -6.60 8.09
C ILE A 91 5.92 -5.49 8.72
N THR A 92 7.23 -5.72 8.90
CA THR A 92 8.14 -4.73 9.50
C THR A 92 8.14 -3.42 8.70
N THR A 93 8.13 -3.50 7.38
CA THR A 93 8.15 -2.29 6.54
C THR A 93 6.84 -1.52 6.63
N PHE A 94 5.69 -2.19 6.59
CA PHE A 94 4.40 -1.51 6.62
C PHE A 94 4.04 -0.96 8.00
N VAL A 95 4.27 -1.70 9.06
CA VAL A 95 4.13 -1.18 10.44
C VAL A 95 5.08 0.01 10.65
N GLY A 96 6.36 -0.15 10.32
CA GLY A 96 7.35 0.93 10.43
C GLY A 96 6.97 2.18 9.65
N LEU A 97 6.42 2.03 8.43
CA LEU A 97 5.93 3.12 7.59
C LEU A 97 4.77 3.89 8.28
N LYS A 98 3.81 3.16 8.88
CA LYS A 98 2.69 3.80 9.61
C LYS A 98 3.19 4.52 10.86
N LEU A 99 4.14 3.91 11.58
CA LEU A 99 4.77 4.54 12.74
C LEU A 99 5.55 5.81 12.35
N CYS A 100 6.33 5.81 11.27
CA CYS A 100 7.00 7.00 10.76
C CYS A 100 6.03 8.16 10.52
N ARG A 101 4.89 7.88 9.88
CA ARG A 101 3.87 8.90 9.59
C ARG A 101 3.11 9.34 10.84
N GLY A 102 2.68 8.40 11.67
CA GLY A 102 1.95 8.69 12.91
C GLY A 102 2.80 9.50 13.89
N ASN A 103 4.09 9.18 14.00
CA ASN A 103 4.99 9.84 14.94
C ASN A 103 5.29 11.31 14.60
N LEU A 104 5.03 11.76 13.37
CA LEU A 104 5.08 13.19 13.04
C LEU A 104 4.09 14.02 13.88
N LEU A 105 2.96 13.42 14.28
CA LEU A 105 1.94 14.05 15.10
C LEU A 105 2.09 13.69 16.59
N LEU A 106 2.44 12.43 16.89
CA LEU A 106 2.51 11.90 18.24
C LEU A 106 3.76 12.33 18.98
N SER A 107 4.88 12.52 18.27
CA SER A 107 6.19 12.87 18.83
C SER A 107 6.59 11.95 20.01
N ASN A 108 6.29 10.65 19.92
CA ASN A 108 6.50 9.67 20.96
C ASN A 108 7.90 9.06 20.84
N PRO A 109 8.79 9.21 21.87
CA PRO A 109 10.16 8.71 21.80
C PRO A 109 10.28 7.18 21.74
N LYS A 110 9.31 6.43 22.29
CA LYS A 110 9.31 4.96 22.17
C LYS A 110 9.00 4.51 20.74
N ILE A 111 8.06 5.19 20.08
CA ILE A 111 7.78 4.95 18.65
C ILE A 111 9.04 5.27 17.85
N GLU A 112 9.72 6.38 18.12
CA GLU A 112 10.97 6.74 17.46
C GLU A 112 12.05 5.67 17.63
N GLU A 113 12.25 5.16 18.84
CA GLU A 113 13.20 4.07 19.10
C GLU A 113 12.85 2.80 18.33
N SER A 114 11.56 2.44 18.28
CA SER A 114 11.08 1.29 17.48
C SER A 114 11.34 1.45 16.00
N ILE A 115 11.12 2.64 15.44
CA ILE A 115 11.43 2.95 14.03
C ILE A 115 12.92 2.77 13.75
N GLN A 116 13.81 3.25 14.64
CA GLN A 116 15.26 3.10 14.49
C GLN A 116 15.70 1.62 14.53
N ARG A 117 15.08 0.81 15.38
CA ARG A 117 15.33 -0.63 15.46
C ARG A 117 14.90 -1.34 14.17
N ALA A 118 13.71 -1.00 13.66
CA ALA A 118 13.20 -1.53 12.39
C ALA A 118 14.12 -1.15 11.21
N LEU A 119 14.57 0.10 11.12
CA LEU A 119 15.52 0.54 10.11
C LEU A 119 16.81 -0.28 10.15
N LYS A 120 17.36 -0.49 11.35
CA LYS A 120 18.59 -1.28 11.52
C LYS A 120 18.40 -2.72 11.04
N TYR A 121 17.28 -3.35 11.44
CA TYR A 121 16.92 -4.70 11.01
C TYR A 121 16.82 -4.77 9.49
N ILE A 122 16.04 -3.91 8.86
CA ILE A 122 15.85 -3.86 7.41
C ILE A 122 17.17 -3.67 6.66
N LEU A 123 18.03 -2.72 7.08
CA LEU A 123 19.31 -2.48 6.40
C LEU A 123 20.28 -3.66 6.54
N SER A 124 20.20 -4.43 7.63
CA SER A 124 21.05 -5.61 7.84
C SER A 124 20.55 -6.87 7.15
N SER A 125 19.30 -6.87 6.65
CA SER A 125 18.65 -8.02 5.99
C SER A 125 18.70 -7.97 4.47
N GLN A 126 19.39 -6.98 3.87
CA GLN A 126 19.51 -6.89 2.42
C GLN A 126 20.46 -7.94 1.87
N GLU A 127 20.01 -8.74 0.91
CA GLU A 127 20.80 -9.76 0.24
C GLU A 127 21.86 -9.17 -0.72
N ASP A 128 22.84 -9.98 -1.12
CA ASP A 128 23.99 -9.51 -1.91
C ASP A 128 23.60 -9.00 -3.30
N ASP A 129 22.54 -9.48 -3.91
CA ASP A 129 22.02 -9.00 -5.20
C ASP A 129 21.09 -7.80 -5.09
N GLY A 130 20.77 -7.36 -3.86
CA GLY A 130 20.02 -6.14 -3.58
C GLY A 130 18.57 -6.33 -3.18
N HIS A 131 18.03 -7.55 -3.23
CA HIS A 131 16.66 -7.78 -2.78
C HIS A 131 16.57 -8.00 -1.26
N TRP A 132 15.32 -8.12 -0.79
CA TRP A 132 14.97 -8.63 0.54
C TRP A 132 14.06 -9.84 0.38
N SER A 133 14.26 -10.84 1.24
CA SER A 133 13.49 -12.07 1.26
C SER A 133 12.54 -12.12 2.43
N ASP A 134 11.30 -12.48 2.17
CA ASP A 134 10.32 -12.86 3.18
C ASP A 134 9.85 -14.29 2.94
N VAL A 135 9.20 -14.91 3.93
CA VAL A 135 8.76 -16.30 3.83
C VAL A 135 7.40 -16.43 3.21
N GLU A 136 6.57 -15.37 3.34
CA GLU A 136 5.17 -15.36 2.95
C GLU A 136 4.91 -14.50 1.71
N TRP A 137 5.87 -13.66 1.32
CA TRP A 137 5.74 -12.75 0.18
C TRP A 137 6.86 -12.90 -0.83
N SER A 138 6.59 -12.50 -2.06
CA SER A 138 7.57 -12.54 -3.13
C SER A 138 8.78 -11.64 -2.86
N HIS A 139 9.92 -11.94 -3.48
CA HIS A 139 11.09 -11.07 -3.42
C HIS A 139 10.81 -9.68 -4.03
N LEU A 140 9.95 -9.62 -5.07
CA LEU A 140 9.55 -8.35 -5.68
C LEU A 140 8.74 -7.50 -4.71
N ASP A 141 7.67 -8.05 -4.13
CA ASP A 141 6.79 -7.32 -3.21
C ASP A 141 7.52 -6.93 -1.94
N THR A 142 8.32 -7.86 -1.36
CA THR A 142 9.14 -7.57 -0.19
C THR A 142 10.15 -6.46 -0.49
N THR A 143 10.83 -6.51 -1.64
CA THR A 143 11.81 -5.48 -2.01
C THR A 143 11.14 -4.12 -2.22
N CYS A 144 9.99 -4.07 -2.88
CA CYS A 144 9.28 -2.80 -3.09
C CYS A 144 8.75 -2.22 -1.76
N SER A 145 8.24 -3.05 -0.86
CA SER A 145 7.79 -2.58 0.47
C SER A 145 8.95 -1.95 1.27
N VAL A 146 10.14 -2.52 1.20
CA VAL A 146 11.34 -1.94 1.82
C VAL A 146 11.70 -0.60 1.20
N THR A 147 11.67 -0.48 -0.12
CA THR A 147 12.04 0.80 -0.78
C THR A 147 11.13 1.94 -0.36
N VAL A 148 9.82 1.72 -0.18
CA VAL A 148 8.92 2.76 0.33
C VAL A 148 9.14 3.07 1.80
N PHE A 149 9.39 2.08 2.65
CA PHE A 149 9.72 2.33 4.06
C PHE A 149 10.96 3.23 4.19
N LEU A 150 12.05 2.89 3.49
CA LEU A 150 13.28 3.67 3.49
C LEU A 150 13.05 5.10 2.97
N THR A 151 12.21 5.25 1.95
CA THR A 151 11.82 6.56 1.41
C THR A 151 11.06 7.39 2.43
N VAL A 152 10.02 6.82 3.05
CA VAL A 152 9.21 7.52 4.06
C VAL A 152 10.05 7.86 5.28
N TYR A 153 10.91 6.94 5.74
CA TYR A 153 11.84 7.21 6.82
C TYR A 153 12.72 8.43 6.51
N GLN A 154 13.34 8.49 5.33
CA GLN A 154 14.20 9.62 4.95
C GLN A 154 13.44 10.95 4.89
N VAL A 155 12.20 10.93 4.42
CA VAL A 155 11.37 12.14 4.32
C VAL A 155 10.94 12.62 5.71
N THR A 156 10.48 11.70 6.57
CA THR A 156 9.95 12.05 7.91
C THR A 156 11.03 12.44 8.90
N HIS A 157 12.28 11.96 8.70
CA HIS A 157 13.40 12.23 9.61
C HIS A 157 14.47 13.18 9.02
N ASP A 158 14.18 13.80 7.88
CA ASP A 158 15.13 14.68 7.16
C ASP A 158 16.51 14.02 6.91
N LYS A 159 16.50 12.75 6.49
CA LYS A 159 17.68 11.93 6.22
C LYS A 159 17.96 11.68 4.74
N LYS A 160 17.59 12.62 3.86
CA LYS A 160 17.73 12.49 2.39
C LYS A 160 19.15 12.16 1.93
N ASN A 161 20.16 12.56 2.69
CA ASN A 161 21.58 12.36 2.38
C ASN A 161 22.22 11.18 3.17
N ASP A 162 21.44 10.26 3.74
CA ASP A 162 22.03 9.04 4.35
C ASP A 162 22.43 8.05 3.24
N ASP A 163 23.74 7.99 2.99
CA ASP A 163 24.32 7.17 1.92
C ASP A 163 24.00 5.67 2.05
N ARG A 164 23.83 5.18 3.29
CA ARG A 164 23.49 3.76 3.53
C ARG A 164 22.09 3.46 2.99
N ILE A 165 21.14 4.33 3.30
CA ILE A 165 19.75 4.19 2.85
C ILE A 165 19.67 4.38 1.34
N ASN A 166 20.33 5.40 0.79
CA ASN A 166 20.36 5.66 -0.65
C ASN A 166 20.94 4.46 -1.42
N LYS A 167 22.05 3.88 -0.92
CA LYS A 167 22.66 2.69 -1.52
C LYS A 167 21.73 1.47 -1.43
N ALA A 168 21.08 1.25 -0.29
CA ALA A 168 20.17 0.12 -0.12
C ALA A 168 18.97 0.23 -1.07
N ARG A 169 18.33 1.42 -1.17
CA ARG A 169 17.21 1.64 -2.12
C ARG A 169 17.64 1.45 -3.57
N LYS A 170 18.81 2.01 -3.94
CA LYS A 170 19.31 1.85 -5.31
C LYS A 170 19.51 0.39 -5.68
N ARG A 171 20.10 -0.42 -4.81
CA ARG A 171 20.26 -1.86 -5.05
C ARG A 171 18.93 -2.59 -5.18
N GLY A 172 17.93 -2.24 -4.34
CA GLY A 172 16.56 -2.77 -4.47
C GLY A 172 15.90 -2.37 -5.80
N TYR A 173 16.06 -1.12 -6.20
CA TYR A 173 15.58 -0.66 -7.52
C TYR A 173 16.28 -1.43 -8.67
N ASP A 174 17.61 -1.57 -8.63
CA ASP A 174 18.37 -2.28 -9.66
C ASP A 174 17.93 -3.76 -9.74
N PHE A 175 17.66 -4.42 -8.60
CA PHE A 175 17.10 -5.77 -8.57
C PHE A 175 15.74 -5.83 -9.29
N ILE A 176 14.80 -4.95 -8.94
CA ILE A 176 13.46 -4.90 -9.55
C ILE A 176 13.54 -4.64 -11.05
N MET A 177 14.40 -3.74 -11.48
CA MET A 177 14.54 -3.40 -12.90
C MET A 177 15.19 -4.51 -13.73
N ASN A 178 15.98 -5.38 -13.11
CA ASN A 178 16.55 -6.57 -13.74
C ASN A 178 15.57 -7.75 -13.78
N TRP A 179 14.45 -7.67 -13.08
CA TRP A 179 13.43 -8.70 -13.11
C TRP A 179 12.72 -8.71 -14.47
N GLN A 180 12.43 -9.90 -14.98
CA GLN A 180 11.77 -10.04 -16.28
C GLN A 180 10.34 -9.53 -16.22
N ARG A 181 9.99 -8.62 -17.13
CA ARG A 181 8.62 -8.12 -17.33
C ARG A 181 8.00 -8.81 -18.53
N ASP A 182 6.73 -9.19 -18.41
CA ASP A 182 5.90 -9.63 -19.51
C ASP A 182 4.82 -8.58 -19.79
N THR A 183 4.67 -8.16 -21.05
CA THR A 183 3.65 -7.17 -21.48
C THR A 183 3.66 -5.83 -20.72
N GLY A 184 4.79 -5.46 -20.09
CA GLY A 184 4.89 -4.24 -19.27
C GLY A 184 4.51 -4.43 -17.80
N LEU A 185 3.96 -5.57 -17.43
CA LEU A 185 3.64 -5.93 -16.05
C LEU A 185 4.75 -6.76 -15.41
N TRP A 186 4.98 -6.57 -14.11
CA TRP A 186 5.80 -7.47 -13.31
C TRP A 186 4.93 -8.60 -12.78
N LYS A 187 5.36 -9.82 -13.03
CA LYS A 187 4.68 -11.03 -12.57
C LYS A 187 5.55 -11.79 -11.61
N ASP A 188 4.94 -12.31 -10.59
CA ASP A 188 5.51 -13.33 -9.73
C ASP A 188 4.71 -14.62 -9.94
N ASP A 189 5.32 -15.62 -10.55
CA ASP A 189 4.64 -16.87 -10.89
C ASP A 189 4.21 -17.68 -9.66
N THR A 190 4.73 -17.34 -8.50
CA THR A 190 4.45 -18.06 -7.25
C THR A 190 3.25 -17.46 -6.51
N PHE A 191 3.20 -16.13 -6.39
CA PHE A 191 2.22 -15.43 -5.56
C PHE A 191 1.19 -14.65 -6.39
N HIS A 192 1.62 -13.93 -7.42
CA HIS A 192 0.80 -13.00 -8.21
C HIS A 192 0.97 -13.19 -9.73
N PRO A 193 0.47 -14.30 -10.28
CA PRO A 193 0.69 -14.63 -11.69
C PRO A 193 0.04 -13.63 -12.67
N ALA A 194 -1.04 -12.96 -12.26
CA ALA A 194 -1.67 -11.92 -13.08
C ALA A 194 -0.82 -10.65 -13.19
N GLY A 195 -0.05 -10.35 -12.15
CA GLY A 195 0.88 -9.23 -12.13
C GLY A 195 0.26 -7.85 -11.87
N ILE A 196 -1.05 -7.75 -11.65
CA ILE A 196 -1.72 -6.46 -11.40
C ILE A 196 -1.28 -5.88 -10.05
N GLU A 197 -1.41 -6.65 -8.99
CA GLU A 197 -1.04 -6.23 -7.64
C GLU A 197 0.45 -5.92 -7.54
N THR A 198 1.33 -6.85 -7.95
CA THR A 198 2.79 -6.62 -7.92
C THR A 198 3.18 -5.38 -8.72
N THR A 199 2.61 -5.19 -9.92
CA THR A 199 2.88 -3.99 -10.72
C THR A 199 2.39 -2.72 -10.03
N ALA A 200 1.21 -2.75 -9.43
CA ALA A 200 0.67 -1.64 -8.67
C ALA A 200 1.60 -1.26 -7.50
N HIS A 201 2.05 -2.23 -6.73
CA HIS A 201 3.01 -2.03 -5.64
C HIS A 201 4.33 -1.44 -6.13
N LEU A 202 4.90 -1.98 -7.22
CA LEU A 202 6.17 -1.48 -7.77
C LEU A 202 6.07 -0.05 -8.27
N MET A 203 4.97 0.33 -8.92
CA MET A 203 4.75 1.73 -9.33
C MET A 203 4.76 2.68 -8.14
N GLN A 204 3.98 2.36 -7.10
CA GLN A 204 3.82 3.21 -5.92
C GLN A 204 5.05 3.23 -5.02
N TYR A 205 5.61 2.06 -4.75
CA TYR A 205 6.57 1.89 -3.68
C TYR A 205 8.01 2.01 -4.14
N THR A 206 8.27 1.83 -5.45
CA THR A 206 9.63 1.88 -5.99
C THR A 206 9.81 2.89 -7.10
N LEU A 207 9.02 2.84 -8.18
CA LEU A 207 9.28 3.67 -9.36
C LEU A 207 9.04 5.16 -9.10
N ILE A 208 7.94 5.52 -8.45
CA ILE A 208 7.67 6.92 -8.09
C ILE A 208 8.73 7.44 -7.10
N PRO A 209 9.09 6.74 -6.00
CA PRO A 209 10.20 7.13 -5.15
C PRO A 209 11.53 7.26 -5.89
N ALA A 210 11.89 6.34 -6.77
CA ALA A 210 13.13 6.37 -7.54
C ALA A 210 13.23 7.62 -8.42
N TYR A 211 12.13 8.03 -9.04
CA TYR A 211 12.07 9.26 -9.82
C TYR A 211 12.32 10.52 -8.96
N PHE A 212 11.60 10.66 -7.84
CA PHE A 212 11.65 11.89 -7.04
C PHE A 212 12.83 11.97 -6.07
N MET A 213 13.22 10.85 -5.47
CA MET A 213 14.24 10.83 -4.42
C MET A 213 15.63 10.54 -4.96
N ASP A 214 15.73 9.69 -5.99
CA ASP A 214 16.99 9.22 -6.53
C ASP A 214 17.33 9.88 -7.88
N GLY A 215 16.40 10.65 -8.47
CA GLY A 215 16.61 11.35 -9.75
C GLY A 215 16.72 10.41 -10.94
N ILE A 216 16.12 9.21 -10.86
CA ILE A 216 16.17 8.21 -11.94
C ILE A 216 15.06 8.54 -12.96
N GLU A 217 15.41 9.29 -14.02
CA GLU A 217 14.44 9.76 -15.02
C GLU A 217 13.70 8.62 -15.74
N ASP A 218 14.38 7.52 -16.04
CA ASP A 218 13.77 6.35 -16.68
C ASP A 218 12.66 5.72 -15.83
N ALA A 219 12.65 5.90 -14.52
CA ALA A 219 11.62 5.37 -13.64
C ALA A 219 10.23 5.96 -13.95
N GLN A 220 10.15 7.23 -14.36
CA GLN A 220 8.88 7.83 -14.82
C GLN A 220 8.34 7.13 -16.06
N LYS A 221 9.21 6.93 -17.06
CA LYS A 221 8.82 6.27 -18.31
C LYS A 221 8.31 4.85 -18.04
N VAL A 222 9.06 4.08 -17.28
CA VAL A 222 8.71 2.70 -16.93
C VAL A 222 7.41 2.65 -16.13
N CYS A 223 7.20 3.59 -15.20
CA CYS A 223 5.96 3.70 -14.43
C CYS A 223 4.75 3.99 -15.33
N LEU A 224 4.88 4.87 -16.33
CA LEU A 224 3.81 5.19 -17.26
C LEU A 224 3.51 4.02 -18.22
N GLU A 225 4.53 3.29 -18.68
CA GLU A 225 4.35 2.07 -19.48
C GLU A 225 3.60 0.99 -18.67
N ALA A 226 3.95 0.79 -17.42
CA ALA A 226 3.27 -0.13 -16.53
C ALA A 226 1.80 0.28 -16.28
N ALA A 227 1.55 1.57 -16.06
CA ALA A 227 0.19 2.09 -15.89
C ALA A 227 -0.66 1.88 -17.17
N ASP A 228 -0.09 2.07 -18.35
CA ASP A 228 -0.78 1.80 -19.62
C ASP A 228 -1.12 0.32 -19.77
N SER A 229 -0.18 -0.57 -19.42
CA SER A 229 -0.43 -2.02 -19.44
C SER A 229 -1.52 -2.43 -18.45
N MET A 230 -1.57 -1.82 -17.25
CA MET A 230 -2.66 -2.07 -16.30
C MET A 230 -4.02 -1.59 -16.84
N VAL A 231 -4.05 -0.48 -17.57
CA VAL A 231 -5.28 0.02 -18.23
C VAL A 231 -5.81 -0.99 -19.26
N ASP A 232 -4.91 -1.60 -20.03
CA ASP A 232 -5.29 -2.58 -21.05
C ASP A 232 -5.86 -3.89 -20.45
N GLU A 233 -5.55 -4.19 -19.20
CA GLU A 233 -6.05 -5.37 -18.47
C GLU A 233 -7.39 -5.13 -17.75
N GLN A 234 -7.95 -3.90 -17.77
CA GLN A 234 -9.26 -3.66 -17.15
C GLN A 234 -10.37 -4.38 -17.90
N ALA A 235 -11.18 -5.16 -17.21
CA ALA A 235 -12.36 -5.79 -17.75
C ALA A 235 -13.46 -4.76 -18.12
N GLU A 236 -14.40 -5.13 -19.00
CA GLU A 236 -15.49 -4.25 -19.45
C GLU A 236 -16.38 -3.75 -18.29
N ASN A 237 -16.50 -4.53 -17.21
CA ASN A 237 -17.27 -4.15 -16.02
C ASN A 237 -16.51 -3.17 -15.09
N GLY A 238 -15.23 -2.92 -15.34
CA GLY A 238 -14.39 -2.02 -14.57
C GLY A 238 -13.46 -2.70 -13.56
N SER A 239 -13.55 -4.01 -13.36
CA SER A 239 -12.69 -4.77 -12.46
C SER A 239 -11.36 -5.15 -13.10
N TRP A 240 -10.47 -5.70 -12.30
CA TRP A 240 -9.24 -6.36 -12.74
C TRP A 240 -9.19 -7.82 -12.23
N ASP A 241 -8.43 -8.64 -12.93
CA ASP A 241 -8.07 -10.01 -12.57
C ASP A 241 -9.25 -10.87 -12.13
N GLY A 242 -10.23 -11.02 -13.01
CA GLY A 242 -11.36 -11.91 -12.78
C GLY A 242 -12.30 -11.46 -11.65
N GLU A 243 -12.52 -10.16 -11.49
CA GLU A 243 -13.38 -9.57 -10.44
C GLU A 243 -12.77 -9.68 -9.02
N ASN A 244 -11.42 -9.72 -8.92
CA ASN A 244 -10.73 -9.68 -7.66
C ASN A 244 -10.84 -8.26 -7.04
N MET A 245 -11.34 -8.19 -5.78
CA MET A 245 -11.57 -6.93 -5.07
C MET A 245 -10.25 -6.23 -4.75
N ASP A 246 -9.28 -6.95 -4.23
CA ASP A 246 -7.99 -6.44 -3.82
C ASP A 246 -7.21 -5.87 -5.01
N HIS A 247 -7.05 -6.66 -6.07
CA HIS A 247 -6.36 -6.23 -7.28
C HIS A 247 -7.04 -5.02 -7.93
N THR A 248 -8.37 -4.94 -7.87
CA THR A 248 -9.11 -3.77 -8.37
C THR A 248 -8.88 -2.53 -7.50
N MET A 249 -8.84 -2.68 -6.17
CA MET A 249 -8.52 -1.60 -5.23
C MET A 249 -7.10 -1.09 -5.46
N ASP A 250 -6.13 -1.99 -5.63
CA ASP A 250 -4.74 -1.67 -5.89
C ASP A 250 -4.55 -0.98 -7.24
N ALA A 251 -5.14 -1.51 -8.30
CA ALA A 251 -5.11 -0.87 -9.60
C ALA A 251 -5.66 0.56 -9.55
N CYS A 252 -6.82 0.76 -8.94
CA CYS A 252 -7.41 2.10 -8.77
C CYS A 252 -6.52 3.04 -7.97
N ARG A 253 -6.01 2.60 -6.80
CA ARG A 253 -5.15 3.42 -5.94
C ARG A 253 -3.88 3.87 -6.65
N ASN A 254 -3.28 2.96 -7.40
CA ASN A 254 -2.00 3.21 -8.06
C ASN A 254 -2.15 4.03 -9.33
N LEU A 255 -3.17 3.77 -10.15
CA LEU A 255 -3.49 4.63 -11.28
C LEU A 255 -3.82 6.06 -10.85
N MET A 256 -4.55 6.25 -9.73
CA MET A 256 -4.78 7.58 -9.15
C MET A 256 -3.47 8.26 -8.75
N LEU A 257 -2.54 7.51 -8.14
CA LEU A 257 -1.25 8.06 -7.74
C LEU A 257 -0.41 8.47 -8.95
N VAL A 258 -0.32 7.62 -9.97
CA VAL A 258 0.39 7.91 -11.22
C VAL A 258 -0.23 9.11 -11.93
N ALA A 259 -1.58 9.14 -12.01
CA ALA A 259 -2.33 10.23 -12.64
C ALA A 259 -2.06 11.59 -11.99
N ASP A 260 -2.04 11.64 -10.66
CA ASP A 260 -1.76 12.86 -9.90
C ASP A 260 -0.28 13.24 -9.97
N THR A 261 0.61 12.27 -9.78
CA THR A 261 2.06 12.45 -9.74
C THR A 261 2.65 12.96 -11.05
N PHE A 262 2.22 12.40 -12.18
CA PHE A 262 2.74 12.71 -13.52
C PHE A 262 1.79 13.54 -14.39
N ASN A 263 0.79 14.16 -13.77
CA ASN A 263 -0.22 15.00 -14.45
C ASN A 263 -0.94 14.28 -15.61
N GLN A 264 -1.36 13.04 -15.37
CA GLN A 264 -2.04 12.17 -16.35
C GLN A 264 -3.55 11.97 -16.02
N LYS A 265 -4.17 12.88 -15.25
CA LYS A 265 -5.56 12.73 -14.79
C LYS A 265 -6.55 12.52 -15.93
N GLU A 266 -6.43 13.30 -17.01
CA GLU A 266 -7.32 13.18 -18.18
C GLU A 266 -7.22 11.80 -18.83
N LYS A 267 -5.99 11.26 -18.89
CA LYS A 267 -5.71 9.96 -19.53
C LYS A 267 -6.34 8.80 -18.77
N TYR A 268 -6.22 8.78 -17.44
CA TYR A 268 -6.62 7.64 -16.62
C TYR A 268 -7.98 7.79 -15.92
N SER A 269 -8.60 8.97 -15.94
CA SER A 269 -9.82 9.26 -15.18
C SER A 269 -10.98 8.31 -15.48
N SER A 270 -11.19 7.93 -16.74
CA SER A 270 -12.29 7.03 -17.13
C SER A 270 -12.09 5.64 -16.54
N VAL A 271 -10.90 5.08 -16.67
CA VAL A 271 -10.54 3.75 -16.17
C VAL A 271 -10.65 3.70 -14.63
N ILE A 272 -10.08 4.70 -13.95
CA ILE A 272 -10.16 4.82 -12.49
C ILE A 272 -11.63 4.93 -12.03
N THR A 273 -12.42 5.79 -12.68
CA THR A 273 -13.84 5.97 -12.32
C THR A 273 -14.66 4.69 -12.52
N ASN A 274 -14.37 3.92 -13.57
CA ASN A 274 -15.04 2.64 -13.81
C ASN A 274 -14.69 1.63 -12.71
N GLY A 275 -13.41 1.51 -12.32
CA GLY A 275 -12.99 0.64 -11.22
C GLY A 275 -13.60 1.01 -9.88
N VAL A 276 -13.56 2.30 -9.52
CA VAL A 276 -14.17 2.79 -8.28
C VAL A 276 -15.68 2.59 -8.27
N ARG A 277 -16.36 2.78 -9.41
CA ARG A 277 -17.80 2.50 -9.51
C ARG A 277 -18.10 1.02 -9.29
N TRP A 278 -17.32 0.13 -9.95
CA TRP A 278 -17.45 -1.30 -9.76
C TRP A 278 -17.27 -1.68 -8.27
N LEU A 279 -16.23 -1.18 -7.60
CA LEU A 279 -16.03 -1.41 -6.16
C LEU A 279 -17.22 -0.95 -5.32
N MET A 280 -17.81 0.22 -5.63
CA MET A 280 -18.99 0.74 -4.91
C MET A 280 -20.28 -0.04 -5.19
N ASP A 281 -20.41 -0.63 -6.37
CA ASP A 281 -21.60 -1.38 -6.78
C ASP A 281 -21.52 -2.85 -6.31
N GLU A 282 -20.32 -3.42 -6.18
CA GLU A 282 -20.11 -4.81 -5.77
C GLU A 282 -19.79 -4.98 -4.27
N LYS A 283 -19.75 -3.90 -3.50
CA LYS A 283 -19.57 -3.99 -2.05
C LYS A 283 -20.76 -4.71 -1.38
N ASN A 284 -20.48 -5.43 -0.32
CA ASN A 284 -21.49 -5.99 0.56
C ASN A 284 -22.13 -4.91 1.45
N GLU A 285 -23.10 -5.30 2.28
CA GLU A 285 -23.77 -4.37 3.20
C GLU A 285 -22.76 -3.68 4.15
N LEU A 286 -21.73 -4.41 4.61
CA LEU A 286 -20.76 -3.98 5.63
C LEU A 286 -19.33 -3.76 5.10
N GLY A 287 -19.10 -3.72 3.78
CA GLY A 287 -17.76 -3.53 3.20
C GLY A 287 -17.43 -4.53 2.09
N TRP A 288 -16.20 -4.99 2.04
CA TRP A 288 -15.69 -5.90 1.00
C TRP A 288 -15.10 -7.18 1.60
N GLY A 289 -15.25 -8.30 0.88
CA GLY A 289 -14.46 -9.52 1.03
C GLY A 289 -13.34 -9.59 -0.01
N ASP A 290 -12.64 -10.71 -0.11
CA ASP A 290 -11.56 -10.89 -1.10
C ASP A 290 -12.11 -11.00 -2.53
N PHE A 291 -13.28 -11.65 -2.66
CA PHE A 291 -14.02 -11.75 -3.91
C PHE A 291 -15.46 -11.28 -3.73
N LYS A 292 -16.09 -11.00 -4.88
CA LYS A 292 -17.52 -10.72 -4.94
C LYS A 292 -18.31 -11.84 -4.22
N GLU A 293 -19.34 -11.45 -3.48
CA GLU A 293 -20.23 -12.34 -2.71
C GLU A 293 -19.60 -12.98 -1.45
N GLU A 294 -18.30 -12.81 -1.19
CA GLU A 294 -17.71 -13.21 0.08
C GLU A 294 -18.07 -12.25 1.21
N PRO A 295 -18.15 -12.75 2.46
CA PRO A 295 -18.39 -11.89 3.61
C PRO A 295 -17.35 -10.76 3.70
N SER A 296 -17.81 -9.58 4.12
CA SER A 296 -16.88 -8.47 4.41
C SER A 296 -15.89 -8.84 5.49
N ASN A 297 -14.64 -8.43 5.31
CA ASN A 297 -13.60 -8.55 6.33
C ASN A 297 -12.94 -7.18 6.57
N VAL A 298 -12.24 -7.07 7.69
CA VAL A 298 -11.62 -5.81 8.14
C VAL A 298 -10.53 -5.35 7.16
N GLU A 299 -9.71 -6.26 6.68
CA GLU A 299 -8.58 -5.97 5.79
C GLU A 299 -9.08 -5.37 4.47
N ARG A 300 -9.94 -6.07 3.73
CA ARG A 300 -10.47 -5.61 2.45
C ARG A 300 -11.34 -4.37 2.59
N THR A 301 -12.06 -4.24 3.71
CA THR A 301 -12.83 -3.01 3.97
C THR A 301 -11.92 -1.82 4.22
N ALA A 302 -10.80 -2.00 4.91
CA ALA A 302 -9.79 -0.95 5.07
C ALA A 302 -9.12 -0.56 3.74
N ASP A 303 -8.88 -1.53 2.84
CA ASP A 303 -8.37 -1.28 1.49
C ASP A 303 -9.35 -0.50 0.63
N GLY A 304 -10.59 -0.94 0.60
CA GLY A 304 -11.69 -0.26 -0.11
C GLY A 304 -11.88 1.17 0.38
N LEU A 305 -11.96 1.36 1.69
CA LEU A 305 -12.05 2.68 2.32
C LEU A 305 -10.87 3.57 1.91
N GLY A 306 -9.64 3.06 1.99
CA GLY A 306 -8.44 3.78 1.57
C GLY A 306 -8.49 4.20 0.10
N THR A 307 -9.04 3.35 -0.76
CA THR A 307 -9.24 3.62 -2.19
C THR A 307 -10.26 4.74 -2.41
N LEU A 308 -11.41 4.69 -1.72
CA LEU A 308 -12.46 5.73 -1.83
C LEU A 308 -12.01 7.08 -1.27
N LEU A 309 -11.30 7.09 -0.13
CA LEU A 309 -10.71 8.32 0.44
C LEU A 309 -9.72 8.97 -0.52
N LYS A 310 -8.91 8.16 -1.20
CA LYS A 310 -7.99 8.67 -2.23
C LYS A 310 -8.73 9.22 -3.44
N TYR A 311 -9.76 8.51 -3.93
CA TYR A 311 -10.59 8.97 -5.05
C TYR A 311 -11.24 10.32 -4.73
N ARG A 312 -11.88 10.46 -3.57
CA ARG A 312 -12.48 11.71 -3.10
C ARG A 312 -11.50 12.89 -3.07
N ARG A 313 -10.23 12.60 -2.77
CA ARG A 313 -9.17 13.63 -2.71
C ARG A 313 -8.66 14.05 -4.09
N VAL A 314 -8.63 13.14 -5.05
CA VAL A 314 -8.00 13.36 -6.38
C VAL A 314 -9.01 13.86 -7.40
N TYR A 315 -10.26 13.43 -7.30
CA TYR A 315 -11.37 13.73 -8.22
C TYR A 315 -12.53 14.41 -7.50
#